data_a547cd8055ff6e6e2ec924278e9baf6a
#
_entry.id   a547cd8055ff6e6e2ec924278e9baf6a
#
_cell.length_a   1.000
_cell.length_b   1.000
_cell.length_c   1.000
_cell.angle_alpha   90.00
_cell.angle_beta   90.00
_cell.angle_gamma   90.00
#
_symmetry.space_group_name_H-M   'P 1'
#
loop_
_entity.id
_entity.type
_entity.pdbx_description
1 polymer ?
#
loop_
_entity_poly.entity_id
_entity_poly.type
_entity_poly.pdbx_seq_one_letter_code
_entity_poly.pdbx_strand_id
1 'polypeptide(L)'
;LFKTAIQMDKLFLTAYENLVYVYKAMGEDGKALSTYKAFIKSRDKLLNSFSKDEQTKLGMGVPYVFRVRLGTYGTFNAPVELYDQDYLITVPVNEKKTAFIAGMFYNLKDAQKYQKKMQKNGFETASIAAFKDGEITEF
;
A
#
# COMPACT_ATOMS: atom_id res chain seq x y z
N LEU A 1 -13.15 18.60 4.46
CA LEU A 1 -11.86 19.07 5.01
C LEU A 1 -11.08 17.93 5.65
N PHE A 2 -11.67 17.23 6.59
CA PHE A 2 -11.01 16.13 7.30
C PHE A 2 -10.66 14.97 6.38
N LYS A 3 -11.59 14.53 5.53
CA LYS A 3 -11.36 13.46 4.56
C LYS A 3 -10.29 13.81 3.54
N THR A 4 -10.24 15.07 3.09
CA THR A 4 -9.24 15.53 2.14
C THR A 4 -7.84 15.49 2.74
N ALA A 5 -7.68 15.93 4.00
CA ALA A 5 -6.40 15.89 4.71
C ALA A 5 -5.91 14.45 4.87
N ILE A 6 -6.79 13.50 5.24
CA ILE A 6 -6.44 12.08 5.37
C ILE A 6 -5.98 11.52 4.02
N GLN A 7 -6.67 11.85 2.93
CA GLN A 7 -6.31 11.36 1.60
C GLN A 7 -4.94 11.88 1.15
N MET A 8 -4.65 13.16 1.39
CA MET A 8 -3.35 13.74 1.08
C MET A 8 -2.22 13.08 1.87
N ASP A 9 -2.43 12.85 3.17
CA ASP A 9 -1.44 12.18 4.01
C ASP A 9 -1.23 10.73 3.56
N LYS A 10 -2.28 10.03 3.17
CA LYS A 10 -2.17 8.67 2.62
C LYS A 10 -1.37 8.64 1.32
N LEU A 11 -1.57 9.61 0.43
CA LEU A 11 -0.80 9.72 -0.80
C LEU A 11 0.69 9.91 -0.51
N PHE A 12 1.01 10.74 0.48
CA PHE A 12 2.38 10.98 0.91
C PHE A 12 3.03 9.71 1.47
N LEU A 13 2.31 9.00 2.33
CA LEU A 13 2.77 7.72 2.87
C LEU A 13 2.96 6.68 1.77
N THR A 14 2.08 6.66 0.78
CA THR A 14 2.19 5.76 -0.37
C THR A 14 3.47 6.04 -1.17
N ALA A 15 3.84 7.31 -1.33
CA ALA A 15 5.08 7.68 -2.01
C ALA A 15 6.31 7.14 -1.28
N TYR A 16 6.37 7.26 0.05
CA TYR A 16 7.45 6.69 0.85
C TYR A 16 7.52 5.17 0.71
N GLU A 17 6.38 4.52 0.83
CA GLU A 17 6.29 3.06 0.72
C GLU A 17 6.81 2.57 -0.63
N ASN A 18 6.39 3.25 -1.70
CA ASN A 18 6.84 2.92 -3.06
C ASN A 18 8.36 3.06 -3.21
N LEU A 19 8.93 4.12 -2.64
CA LEU A 19 10.39 4.32 -2.65
C LEU A 19 11.13 3.20 -1.92
N VAL A 20 10.60 2.72 -0.80
CA VAL A 20 11.20 1.58 -0.08
C VAL A 20 11.28 0.36 -0.99
N TYR A 21 10.21 0.06 -1.70
CA TYR A 21 10.20 -1.08 -2.62
C TYR A 21 11.17 -0.90 -3.78
N VAL A 22 11.22 0.31 -4.35
CA VAL A 22 12.14 0.61 -5.46
C VAL A 22 13.59 0.44 -5.01
N TYR A 23 13.96 0.99 -3.87
CA TYR A 23 15.34 0.87 -3.35
C TYR A 23 15.70 -0.58 -3.04
N LYS A 24 14.78 -1.37 -2.49
CA LYS A 24 15.00 -2.81 -2.26
C LYS A 24 15.22 -3.55 -3.57
N ALA A 25 14.41 -3.25 -4.58
CA ALA A 25 14.55 -3.87 -5.91
C ALA A 25 15.88 -3.53 -6.57
N MET A 26 16.44 -2.35 -6.28
CA MET A 26 17.74 -1.91 -6.79
C MET A 26 18.93 -2.45 -5.96
N GLY A 27 18.68 -3.15 -4.85
CA GLY A 27 19.72 -3.62 -3.96
C GLY A 27 20.29 -2.53 -3.04
N GLU A 28 19.67 -1.36 -2.98
CA GLU A 28 20.12 -0.25 -2.13
C GLU A 28 19.47 -0.29 -0.75
N ASP A 29 19.86 -1.28 0.06
CA ASP A 29 19.25 -1.55 1.36
C ASP A 29 19.39 -0.39 2.36
N GLY A 30 20.48 0.34 2.33
CA GLY A 30 20.69 1.50 3.19
C GLY A 30 19.68 2.61 2.92
N LYS A 31 19.42 2.90 1.65
CA LYS A 31 18.42 3.91 1.25
C LYS A 31 17.00 3.42 1.54
N ALA A 32 16.72 2.13 1.33
CA ALA A 32 15.44 1.54 1.67
C ALA A 32 15.15 1.68 3.17
N LEU A 33 16.14 1.40 4.02
CA LEU A 33 15.99 1.53 5.47
C LEU A 33 15.75 2.98 5.90
N SER A 34 16.50 3.94 5.36
CA SER A 34 16.32 5.35 5.66
C SER A 34 14.94 5.84 5.26
N THR A 35 14.47 5.44 4.09
CA THR A 35 13.15 5.80 3.58
C THR A 35 12.04 5.16 4.43
N TYR A 36 12.23 3.90 4.85
CA TYR A 36 11.30 3.23 5.75
C TYR A 36 11.18 3.94 7.10
N LYS A 37 12.30 4.37 7.68
CA LYS A 37 12.29 5.14 8.94
C LYS A 37 11.52 6.45 8.78
N ALA A 38 11.69 7.14 7.65
CA ALA A 38 10.93 8.35 7.35
C ALA A 38 9.43 8.05 7.21
N PHE A 39 9.08 6.94 6.57
CA PHE A 39 7.69 6.46 6.46
C PHE A 39 7.06 6.25 7.85
N ILE A 40 7.74 5.52 8.73
CA ILE A 40 7.24 5.25 10.09
C ILE A 40 7.05 6.55 10.87
N LYS A 41 8.01 7.47 10.79
CA LYS A 41 7.92 8.77 11.47
C LYS A 41 6.71 9.58 10.96
N SER A 42 6.49 9.61 9.66
CA SER A 42 5.35 10.32 9.06
C SER A 42 4.03 9.67 9.45
N ARG A 43 3.97 8.33 9.48
CA ARG A 43 2.80 7.59 9.92
C ARG A 43 2.47 7.86 11.38
N ASP A 44 3.47 7.84 12.26
CA ASP A 44 3.27 8.10 13.69
C ASP A 44 2.80 9.54 13.92
N LYS A 45 3.32 10.48 13.16
CA LYS A 45 2.87 11.88 13.21
C LYS A 45 1.39 11.99 12.80
N LEU A 46 0.98 11.26 11.77
CA LEU A 46 -0.41 11.22 11.34
C LEU A 46 -1.30 10.60 12.42
N LEU A 47 -0.89 9.48 13.01
CA LEU A 47 -1.61 8.82 14.09
C LEU A 47 -1.82 9.75 15.30
N ASN A 48 -0.78 10.50 15.67
CA ASN A 48 -0.84 11.39 16.81
C ASN A 48 -1.71 12.63 16.56
N SER A 49 -2.03 12.94 15.30
CA SER A 49 -2.93 14.03 14.95
C SER A 49 -4.40 13.72 15.15
N PHE A 50 -4.74 12.46 15.41
CA PHE A 50 -6.13 12.00 15.58
C PHE A 50 -6.39 11.60 17.03
N SER A 51 -7.65 11.77 17.48
CA SER A 51 -8.10 11.22 18.76
C SER A 51 -8.07 9.69 18.74
N LYS A 52 -8.07 9.06 19.90
CA LYS A 52 -8.10 7.59 20.01
C LYS A 52 -9.34 7.00 19.32
N ASP A 53 -10.48 7.65 19.43
CA ASP A 53 -11.71 7.20 18.79
C ASP A 53 -11.61 7.25 17.27
N GLU A 54 -11.03 8.32 16.73
CA GLU A 54 -10.78 8.45 15.30
C GLU A 54 -9.80 7.40 14.80
N GLN A 55 -8.72 7.16 15.55
CA GLN A 55 -7.74 6.13 15.23
C GLN A 55 -8.39 4.75 15.19
N THR A 56 -9.26 4.44 16.14
CA THR A 56 -9.99 3.17 16.20
C THR A 56 -10.91 3.02 14.99
N LYS A 57 -11.68 4.06 14.66
CA LYS A 57 -12.60 4.04 13.51
C LYS A 57 -11.86 3.85 12.18
N LEU A 58 -10.68 4.45 12.06
CA LEU A 58 -9.87 4.37 10.85
C LEU A 58 -8.96 3.13 10.83
N GLY A 59 -8.88 2.39 11.94
CA GLY A 59 -8.00 1.22 12.06
C GLY A 59 -6.52 1.57 12.09
N MET A 60 -6.17 2.81 12.41
CA MET A 60 -4.79 3.30 12.32
C MET A 60 -3.88 2.81 13.45
N GLY A 61 -4.45 2.24 14.50
CA GLY A 61 -3.69 1.74 15.65
C GLY A 61 -2.96 0.41 15.41
N VAL A 62 -3.22 -0.25 14.26
CA VAL A 62 -2.59 -1.54 13.95
C VAL A 62 -1.20 -1.33 13.33
N PRO A 63 -0.26 -2.25 13.55
CA PRO A 63 1.11 -2.09 13.02
C PRO A 63 1.24 -2.39 11.54
N TYR A 64 0.16 -2.73 10.85
CA TYR A 64 0.16 -3.10 9.45
C TYR A 64 -0.48 -2.02 8.59
N VAL A 65 0.02 -1.87 7.37
CA VAL A 65 -0.70 -1.23 6.27
C VAL A 65 -1.14 -2.34 5.33
N PHE A 66 -2.45 -2.48 5.11
CA PHE A 66 -2.99 -3.50 4.22
C PHE A 66 -3.19 -2.93 2.83
N ARG A 67 -2.85 -3.73 1.84
CA ARG A 67 -3.04 -3.41 0.43
C ARG A 67 -3.63 -4.59 -0.29
N VAL A 68 -4.13 -4.37 -1.49
CA VAL A 68 -4.69 -5.45 -2.31
C VAL A 68 -3.81 -5.62 -3.55
N ARG A 69 -3.22 -6.80 -3.67
CA ARG A 69 -2.46 -7.21 -4.84
C ARG A 69 -3.45 -7.63 -5.93
N LEU A 70 -3.48 -6.85 -7.01
CA LEU A 70 -4.42 -7.09 -8.11
C LEU A 70 -3.93 -8.17 -9.07
N GLY A 71 -2.63 -8.33 -9.20
CA GLY A 71 -2.03 -9.36 -10.03
C GLY A 71 -0.60 -9.02 -10.39
N THR A 72 0.04 -9.94 -11.09
CA THR A 72 1.40 -9.79 -11.61
C THR A 72 1.35 -9.90 -13.12
N TYR A 73 1.92 -8.92 -13.81
CA TYR A 73 1.82 -8.79 -15.26
C TYR A 73 3.19 -8.54 -15.89
N GLY A 74 3.35 -8.98 -17.13
CA GLY A 74 4.51 -8.62 -17.95
C GLY A 74 4.41 -7.17 -18.42
N THR A 75 5.51 -6.65 -18.99
CA THR A 75 5.65 -5.24 -19.37
C THR A 75 4.53 -4.73 -20.29
N PHE A 76 4.02 -5.58 -21.18
CA PHE A 76 3.01 -5.18 -22.16
C PHE A 76 1.63 -5.82 -21.94
N ASN A 77 1.46 -6.57 -20.87
CA ASN A 77 0.25 -7.34 -20.62
C ASN A 77 -0.64 -6.80 -19.50
N ALA A 78 -0.23 -5.69 -18.87
CA ALA A 78 -0.99 -5.08 -17.78
C ALA A 78 -2.26 -4.43 -18.32
N PRO A 79 -3.45 -4.78 -17.79
CA PRO A 79 -4.70 -4.10 -18.17
C PRO A 79 -4.65 -2.60 -17.85
N VAL A 80 -5.23 -1.80 -18.72
CA VAL A 80 -5.27 -0.33 -18.54
C VAL A 80 -6.00 0.05 -17.26
N GLU A 81 -7.00 -0.71 -16.87
CA GLU A 81 -7.82 -0.48 -15.69
C GLU A 81 -7.02 -0.49 -14.39
N LEU A 82 -5.85 -1.13 -14.38
CA LEU A 82 -4.95 -1.12 -13.21
C LEU A 82 -4.52 0.29 -12.82
N TYR A 83 -4.27 1.13 -13.83
CA TYR A 83 -3.74 2.48 -13.59
C TYR A 83 -4.77 3.45 -13.03
N ASP A 84 -6.04 3.07 -13.02
CA ASP A 84 -7.13 3.87 -12.45
C ASP A 84 -7.37 3.57 -10.96
N GLN A 85 -6.64 2.63 -10.37
CA GLN A 85 -6.85 2.22 -8.99
C GLN A 85 -6.19 3.18 -8.00
N ASP A 86 -6.86 3.40 -6.86
CA ASP A 86 -6.38 4.31 -5.82
C ASP A 86 -5.11 3.80 -5.15
N TYR A 87 -4.17 4.68 -4.90
CA TYR A 87 -2.91 4.40 -4.20
C TYR A 87 -2.13 3.24 -4.82
N LEU A 88 -2.11 3.18 -6.15
CA LEU A 88 -1.43 2.13 -6.88
C LEU A 88 0.08 2.21 -6.68
N ILE A 89 0.69 1.07 -6.35
CA ILE A 89 2.14 0.90 -6.39
C ILE A 89 2.48 -0.29 -7.28
N THR A 90 3.68 -0.29 -7.80
CA THR A 90 4.21 -1.37 -8.61
C THR A 90 5.46 -1.93 -7.96
N VAL A 91 5.51 -3.25 -7.81
CA VAL A 91 6.66 -3.93 -7.20
C VAL A 91 7.24 -4.90 -8.21
N PRO A 92 8.47 -4.67 -8.69
CA PRO A 92 9.12 -5.61 -9.59
C PRO A 92 9.29 -6.98 -8.90
N VAL A 93 8.78 -8.03 -9.55
CA VAL A 93 8.95 -9.42 -9.08
C VAL A 93 10.22 -10.00 -9.68
N ASN A 94 10.45 -9.74 -10.96
CA ASN A 94 11.67 -10.09 -11.68
C ASN A 94 11.82 -9.15 -12.89
N GLU A 95 12.79 -9.41 -13.76
CA GLU A 95 13.05 -8.55 -14.93
C GLU A 95 11.88 -8.47 -15.91
N LYS A 96 10.99 -9.47 -15.90
CA LYS A 96 9.90 -9.61 -16.86
C LYS A 96 8.54 -9.29 -16.30
N LYS A 97 8.35 -9.34 -14.97
CA LYS A 97 7.04 -9.23 -14.33
C LYS A 97 7.04 -8.21 -13.19
N THR A 98 5.90 -7.53 -13.08
CA THR A 98 5.65 -6.52 -12.05
C THR A 98 4.33 -6.83 -11.35
N ALA A 99 4.34 -6.81 -10.02
CA ALA A 99 3.12 -6.90 -9.23
C ALA A 99 2.47 -5.52 -9.11
N PHE A 100 1.16 -5.47 -9.28
CA PHE A 100 0.36 -4.26 -9.15
C PHE A 100 -0.45 -4.36 -7.85
N ILE A 101 -0.22 -3.42 -6.96
CA ILE A 101 -0.78 -3.42 -5.61
C ILE A 101 -1.50 -2.09 -5.40
N ALA A 102 -2.75 -2.12 -4.97
CA ALA A 102 -3.59 -0.93 -4.87
C ALA A 102 -4.26 -0.82 -3.49
N GLY A 103 -4.79 0.36 -3.21
CA GLY A 103 -5.43 0.67 -1.96
C GLY A 103 -4.43 0.90 -0.83
N MET A 104 -4.89 1.51 0.23
CA MET A 104 -4.11 1.69 1.46
C MET A 104 -5.08 1.65 2.62
N PHE A 105 -5.02 0.59 3.41
CA PHE A 105 -5.97 0.35 4.49
C PHE A 105 -5.22 0.08 5.79
N TYR A 106 -5.76 0.61 6.87
CA TYR A 106 -5.18 0.43 8.19
C TYR A 106 -5.88 -0.67 9.00
N ASN A 107 -6.96 -1.25 8.45
CA ASN A 107 -7.62 -2.41 9.03
C ASN A 107 -7.93 -3.45 7.95
N LEU A 108 -7.98 -4.71 8.37
CA LEU A 108 -8.19 -5.84 7.49
C LEU A 108 -9.57 -5.82 6.83
N LYS A 109 -10.58 -5.39 7.56
CA LYS A 109 -11.98 -5.39 7.07
C LYS A 109 -12.14 -4.52 5.83
N ASP A 110 -11.55 -3.32 5.83
CA ASP A 110 -11.62 -2.41 4.68
C ASP A 110 -10.85 -2.97 3.49
N ALA A 111 -9.70 -3.60 3.74
CA ALA A 111 -8.93 -4.28 2.69
C ALA A 111 -9.73 -5.43 2.06
N GLN A 112 -10.45 -6.20 2.87
CA GLN A 112 -11.31 -7.28 2.38
C GLN A 112 -12.46 -6.76 1.52
N LYS A 113 -13.06 -5.64 1.88
CA LYS A 113 -14.10 -5.01 1.06
C LYS A 113 -13.56 -4.61 -0.32
N TYR A 114 -12.38 -4.01 -0.35
CA TYR A 114 -11.73 -3.61 -1.59
C TYR A 114 -11.35 -4.84 -2.42
N GLN A 115 -10.83 -5.88 -1.79
CA GLN A 115 -10.52 -7.15 -2.45
C GLN A 115 -11.73 -7.72 -3.17
N LYS A 116 -12.87 -7.78 -2.49
CA LYS A 116 -14.12 -8.28 -3.08
C LYS A 116 -14.58 -7.43 -4.26
N LYS A 117 -14.45 -6.11 -4.13
CA LYS A 117 -14.76 -5.18 -5.22
C LYS A 117 -13.89 -5.44 -6.44
N MET A 118 -12.59 -5.63 -6.23
CA MET A 118 -11.66 -5.90 -7.32
C MET A 118 -11.91 -7.25 -7.96
N GLN A 119 -12.26 -8.27 -7.19
CA GLN A 119 -12.63 -9.59 -7.72
C GLN A 119 -13.84 -9.49 -8.64
N LYS A 120 -14.84 -8.68 -8.28
CA LYS A 120 -16.03 -8.43 -9.14
C LYS A 120 -15.67 -7.63 -10.39
N ASN A 121 -14.63 -6.82 -10.34
CA ASN A 121 -14.22 -5.98 -11.46
C ASN A 121 -13.26 -6.69 -12.44
N GLY A 122 -13.05 -8.00 -12.25
CA GLY A 122 -12.24 -8.80 -13.16
C GLY A 122 -10.90 -9.23 -12.63
N PHE A 123 -10.49 -8.76 -11.45
CA PHE A 123 -9.24 -9.18 -10.80
C PHE A 123 -9.51 -10.35 -9.85
N GLU A 124 -9.86 -11.49 -10.42
CA GLU A 124 -10.36 -12.67 -9.68
C GLU A 124 -9.37 -13.22 -8.66
N THR A 125 -8.08 -13.04 -8.90
CA THR A 125 -7.01 -13.53 -8.02
C THR A 125 -6.54 -12.46 -7.04
N ALA A 126 -7.27 -11.36 -6.89
CA ALA A 126 -6.90 -10.29 -5.96
C ALA A 126 -6.71 -10.84 -4.55
N SER A 127 -5.57 -10.56 -3.95
CA SER A 127 -5.18 -11.02 -2.62
C SER A 127 -4.78 -9.86 -1.73
N ILE A 128 -4.84 -10.06 -0.41
CA ILE A 128 -4.44 -9.05 0.56
C ILE A 128 -2.97 -9.22 0.88
N ALA A 129 -2.24 -8.11 0.85
CA ALA A 129 -0.86 -8.04 1.29
C ALA A 129 -0.76 -7.08 2.48
N ALA A 130 0.11 -7.39 3.41
CA ALA A 130 0.38 -6.53 4.56
C ALA A 130 1.81 -5.99 4.48
N PHE A 131 1.97 -4.71 4.67
CA PHE A 131 3.27 -4.06 4.78
C PHE A 131 3.58 -3.84 6.25
N LYS A 132 4.69 -4.41 6.70
CA LYS A 132 5.17 -4.28 8.06
C LYS A 132 6.69 -4.37 8.07
N ASP A 133 7.35 -3.47 8.78
CA ASP A 133 8.80 -3.46 8.99
C ASP A 133 9.61 -3.50 7.67
N GLY A 134 9.11 -2.83 6.63
CA GLY A 134 9.75 -2.79 5.32
C GLY A 134 9.60 -4.06 4.49
N GLU A 135 8.82 -5.02 4.96
CA GLU A 135 8.55 -6.28 4.29
C GLU A 135 7.09 -6.36 3.86
N ILE A 136 6.84 -6.99 2.73
CA ILE A 136 5.49 -7.32 2.29
C ILE A 136 5.21 -8.79 2.56
N THR A 137 4.06 -9.06 3.15
CA THR A 137 3.64 -10.41 3.50
C THR A 137 2.24 -10.64 2.94
N GLU A 138 2.03 -11.79 2.30
CA GLU A 138 0.70 -12.20 1.85
C GLU A 138 -0.16 -12.56 3.07
N PHE A 139 -1.44 -12.27 2.94
CA PHE A 139 -2.39 -12.46 4.04
C PHE A 139 -3.43 -13.52 3.72
#